data_59d0f1cad793c106c0315a5981c0ab57
#
_entry.id   59d0f1cad793c106c0315a5981c0ab57
#
_cell.length_a   1.000
_cell.length_b   1.000
_cell.length_c   1.000
_cell.angle_alpha   90.00
_cell.angle_beta   90.00
_cell.angle_gamma   90.00
#
_symmetry.space_group_name_H-M   'P 1'
#
loop_
_entity.id
_entity.type
_entity.pdbx_description
1 polymer ?
#
loop_
_entity_poly.entity_id
_entity_poly.type
_entity_poly.pdbx_seq_one_letter_code
_entity_poly.pdbx_strand_id
1 'polypeptide(L)'
;MRNLLSMEHLSTTEFDHLIRKASEFKSGARPFPQYKDQFVANLFFENSTRTKSSFLVAEQKLGLNLVDFETSTSSVQKGESLYDTCKTLESIGVNLLVIRHSENAYYDKLDNINIPIINGGDGSGQ
;
A
#
# COMPACT_ATOMS: atom_id res chain seq x y z
N MET A 1 -11.99 3.40 -5.13
CA MET A 1 -10.99 4.05 -4.25
C MET A 1 -9.80 4.52 -5.07
N ARG A 2 -9.24 5.66 -4.73
CA ARG A 2 -8.11 6.22 -5.45
C ARG A 2 -6.79 5.60 -5.02
N ASN A 3 -5.85 5.54 -5.94
CA ASN A 3 -4.48 5.19 -5.61
C ASN A 3 -3.77 6.38 -4.95
N LEU A 4 -2.88 6.10 -4.02
CA LEU A 4 -1.99 7.10 -3.44
C LEU A 4 -0.57 6.73 -3.85
N LEU A 5 -0.13 7.27 -4.97
CA LEU A 5 1.16 6.89 -5.58
C LEU A 5 2.27 7.87 -5.25
N SER A 6 1.95 9.17 -5.16
CA SER A 6 2.94 10.19 -4.88
C SER A 6 2.22 11.44 -4.36
N MET A 7 2.89 12.18 -3.48
CA MET A 7 2.35 13.45 -3.01
C MET A 7 2.19 14.47 -4.13
N GLU A 8 2.95 14.31 -5.21
CA GLU A 8 2.83 15.17 -6.37
C GLU A 8 1.47 15.06 -7.05
N HIS A 9 0.77 13.95 -6.84
CA HIS A 9 -0.53 13.71 -7.45
C HIS A 9 -1.68 14.28 -6.64
N LEU A 10 -1.41 14.90 -5.51
CA LEU A 10 -2.44 15.46 -4.64
C LEU A 10 -2.55 16.96 -4.85
N SER A 11 -3.78 17.46 -4.91
CA SER A 11 -4.04 18.90 -4.86
C SER A 11 -3.80 19.38 -3.43
N THR A 12 -3.66 20.71 -3.27
CA THR A 12 -3.51 21.30 -1.95
C THR A 12 -4.70 20.96 -1.05
N THR A 13 -5.91 21.00 -1.62
CA THR A 13 -7.12 20.66 -0.87
C THR A 13 -7.11 19.20 -0.42
N GLU A 14 -6.70 18.30 -1.29
CA GLU A 14 -6.61 16.88 -0.97
C GLU A 14 -5.57 16.63 0.11
N PHE A 15 -4.43 17.29 0.02
CA PHE A 15 -3.36 17.15 1.00
C PHE A 15 -3.83 17.61 2.38
N ASP A 16 -4.46 18.80 2.44
CA ASP A 16 -4.96 19.34 3.71
C ASP A 16 -6.01 18.42 4.33
N HIS A 17 -6.86 17.84 3.49
CA HIS A 17 -7.88 16.91 3.95
C HIS A 17 -7.27 15.65 4.59
N LEU A 18 -6.23 15.10 3.97
CA LEU A 18 -5.54 13.94 4.52
C LEU A 18 -4.86 14.25 5.85
N ILE A 19 -4.21 15.41 5.94
CA ILE A 19 -3.54 15.81 7.17
C ILE A 19 -4.55 15.97 8.30
N ARG A 20 -5.70 16.58 8.01
CA ARG A 20 -6.75 16.76 9.02
C ARG A 20 -7.27 15.42 9.52
N LYS A 21 -7.54 14.49 8.62
CA LYS A 21 -8.01 13.15 9.01
C LYS A 21 -6.97 12.42 9.85
N ALA A 22 -5.70 12.51 9.45
CA ALA A 22 -4.63 11.86 10.20
C ALA A 22 -4.55 12.40 11.62
N SER A 23 -4.69 13.73 11.78
CA SER A 23 -4.70 14.35 13.10
C SER A 23 -5.86 13.86 13.95
N GLU A 24 -7.05 13.72 13.35
CA GLU A 24 -8.23 13.25 14.06
C GLU A 24 -8.06 11.82 14.56
N PHE A 25 -7.48 10.94 13.72
CA PHE A 25 -7.20 9.59 14.15
C PHE A 25 -6.17 9.54 15.27
N LYS A 26 -5.12 10.33 15.14
CA LYS A 26 -4.04 10.35 16.12
C LYS A 26 -4.53 10.84 17.48
N SER A 27 -5.41 11.83 17.50
CA SER A 27 -5.94 12.41 18.75
C SER A 27 -7.05 11.57 19.37
N GLY A 28 -7.58 10.59 18.65
CA GLY A 28 -8.70 9.79 19.12
C GLY A 28 -10.05 10.43 18.87
N ALA A 29 -10.08 11.56 18.15
CA ALA A 29 -11.33 12.25 17.85
C ALA A 29 -12.18 11.50 16.82
N ARG A 30 -11.56 10.61 16.07
CA ARG A 30 -12.26 9.84 15.05
C ARG A 30 -11.98 8.34 15.26
N PRO A 31 -13.02 7.51 15.41
CA PRO A 31 -12.82 6.07 15.54
C PRO A 31 -12.35 5.48 14.21
N PHE A 32 -11.58 4.40 14.29
CA PHE A 32 -11.13 3.69 13.10
C PHE A 32 -12.29 2.90 12.52
N PRO A 33 -12.64 3.11 11.23
CA PRO A 33 -13.61 2.24 10.58
C PRO A 33 -13.05 0.82 10.50
N GLN A 34 -13.94 -0.17 10.42
CA GLN A 34 -13.52 -1.57 10.42
C GLN A 34 -13.84 -2.21 9.06
N TYR A 35 -12.83 -2.79 8.45
CA TYR A 35 -12.94 -3.40 7.12
C TYR A 35 -12.66 -4.90 7.19
N LYS A 36 -13.49 -5.61 7.91
CA LYS A 36 -13.26 -7.03 8.25
C LYS A 36 -13.27 -7.96 7.04
N ASP A 37 -13.91 -7.56 5.95
CA ASP A 37 -14.00 -8.36 4.75
C ASP A 37 -12.99 -7.97 3.67
N GLN A 38 -12.10 -7.02 3.99
CA GLN A 38 -11.13 -6.52 3.02
C GLN A 38 -9.74 -7.10 3.31
N PHE A 39 -8.99 -7.37 2.24
CA PHE A 39 -7.66 -7.96 2.33
C PHE A 39 -6.62 -6.99 1.79
N VAL A 40 -5.49 -6.89 2.50
CA VAL A 40 -4.37 -6.06 2.08
C VAL A 40 -3.12 -6.92 1.95
N ALA A 41 -2.30 -6.66 0.93
CA ALA A 41 -1.00 -7.29 0.77
C ALA A 41 0.07 -6.21 0.82
N ASN A 42 1.11 -6.45 1.61
CA ASN A 42 2.24 -5.54 1.74
C ASN A 42 3.41 -6.12 0.96
N LEU A 43 3.79 -5.43 -0.11
CA LEU A 43 4.86 -5.86 -1.00
C LEU A 43 6.06 -4.95 -0.78
N PHE A 44 6.85 -5.28 0.22
CA PHE A 44 8.04 -4.50 0.57
C PHE A 44 9.27 -5.19 0.04
N PHE A 45 9.77 -4.72 -1.10
CA PHE A 45 10.94 -5.29 -1.77
C PHE A 45 12.24 -4.65 -1.27
N GLU A 46 12.13 -3.61 -0.47
CA GLU A 46 13.27 -3.03 0.21
C GLU A 46 13.10 -3.19 1.71
N ASN A 47 14.23 -3.37 2.40
CA ASN A 47 14.22 -3.56 3.84
C ASN A 47 13.95 -2.22 4.53
N SER A 48 12.76 -2.06 5.07
CA SER A 48 12.38 -0.86 5.82
C SER A 48 11.44 -1.26 6.96
N THR A 49 12.05 -1.68 8.07
CA THR A 49 11.29 -2.20 9.21
C THR A 49 10.31 -1.17 9.77
N ARG A 50 10.74 0.08 9.90
CA ARG A 50 9.88 1.12 10.46
C ARG A 50 8.64 1.35 9.61
N THR A 51 8.82 1.53 8.30
CA THR A 51 7.71 1.77 7.40
C THR A 51 6.76 0.58 7.35
N LYS A 52 7.32 -0.62 7.24
CA LYS A 52 6.53 -1.84 7.21
C LYS A 52 5.70 -1.99 8.48
N SER A 53 6.34 -1.78 9.64
CA SER A 53 5.66 -1.91 10.93
C SER A 53 4.55 -0.88 11.09
N SER A 54 4.77 0.33 10.63
CA SER A 54 3.76 1.40 10.69
C SER A 54 2.52 1.02 9.88
N PHE A 55 2.72 0.49 8.67
CA PHE A 55 1.60 0.05 7.86
C PHE A 55 0.86 -1.13 8.49
N LEU A 56 1.61 -2.09 9.04
CA LEU A 56 0.98 -3.25 9.70
C LEU A 56 0.08 -2.82 10.85
N VAL A 57 0.56 -1.89 11.68
CA VAL A 57 -0.24 -1.40 12.81
C VAL A 57 -1.50 -0.69 12.31
N ALA A 58 -1.35 0.18 11.31
CA ALA A 58 -2.50 0.91 10.76
C ALA A 58 -3.53 -0.04 10.17
N GLU A 59 -3.06 -1.04 9.43
CA GLU A 59 -3.94 -2.03 8.80
C GLU A 59 -4.72 -2.83 9.84
N GLN A 60 -4.05 -3.21 10.91
CA GLN A 60 -4.71 -3.96 11.98
C GLN A 60 -5.74 -3.09 12.72
N LYS A 61 -5.43 -1.82 12.93
CA LYS A 61 -6.39 -0.90 13.54
C LYS A 61 -7.64 -0.73 12.69
N LEU A 62 -7.50 -0.85 11.38
CA LEU A 62 -8.62 -0.77 10.44
C LEU A 62 -9.35 -2.11 10.28
N GLY A 63 -8.93 -3.13 10.98
CA GLY A 63 -9.56 -4.44 10.89
C GLY A 63 -9.34 -5.18 9.59
N LEU A 64 -8.32 -4.77 8.82
CA LEU A 64 -8.02 -5.41 7.54
C LEU A 64 -7.41 -6.79 7.76
N ASN A 65 -7.68 -7.69 6.83
CA ASN A 65 -7.06 -9.01 6.81
C ASN A 65 -5.74 -8.92 6.07
N LEU A 66 -4.65 -9.33 6.72
CA LEU A 66 -3.32 -9.23 6.14
C LEU A 66 -3.00 -10.48 5.36
N VAL A 67 -2.62 -10.31 4.08
CA VAL A 67 -2.15 -11.44 3.28
C VAL A 67 -0.65 -11.60 3.53
N ASP A 68 -0.26 -12.80 3.93
CA ASP A 68 1.13 -13.12 4.20
C ASP A 68 1.87 -13.28 2.87
N PHE A 69 2.68 -12.30 2.51
CA PHE A 69 3.43 -12.30 1.26
C PHE A 69 4.92 -12.13 1.54
N GLU A 70 5.68 -13.14 1.16
CA GLU A 70 7.12 -13.18 1.41
C GLU A 70 7.88 -12.81 0.15
N THR A 71 8.38 -11.57 0.07
CA THR A 71 9.06 -11.09 -1.12
C THR A 71 10.40 -11.78 -1.36
N SER A 72 11.06 -12.24 -0.31
CA SER A 72 12.37 -12.88 -0.44
C SER A 72 12.30 -14.27 -1.02
N THR A 73 11.14 -14.94 -0.89
CA THR A 73 10.96 -16.31 -1.38
C THR A 73 9.85 -16.44 -2.40
N SER A 74 9.30 -15.30 -2.82
CA SER A 74 8.17 -15.26 -3.75
C SER A 74 8.63 -15.50 -5.19
N SER A 75 7.66 -15.64 -6.09
CA SER A 75 7.95 -15.80 -7.52
C SER A 75 8.64 -14.59 -8.12
N VAL A 76 8.59 -13.43 -7.49
CA VAL A 76 9.33 -12.25 -7.93
C VAL A 76 10.83 -12.55 -7.95
N GLN A 77 11.31 -13.26 -6.92
CA GLN A 77 12.72 -13.67 -6.86
C GLN A 77 13.07 -14.69 -7.95
N LYS A 78 12.07 -15.33 -8.51
CA LYS A 78 12.25 -16.32 -9.57
C LYS A 78 12.02 -15.76 -10.96
N GLY A 79 11.96 -14.41 -11.07
CA GLY A 79 11.81 -13.75 -12.36
C GLY A 79 10.40 -13.28 -12.68
N GLU A 80 9.43 -13.49 -11.80
CA GLU A 80 8.09 -12.97 -12.02
C GLU A 80 8.11 -11.45 -11.87
N SER A 81 7.42 -10.74 -12.76
CA SER A 81 7.40 -9.28 -12.71
C SER A 81 6.50 -8.78 -11.57
N LEU A 82 6.73 -7.53 -11.16
CA LEU A 82 5.88 -6.90 -10.18
C LEU A 82 4.43 -6.84 -10.65
N TYR A 83 4.23 -6.56 -11.94
CA TYR A 83 2.89 -6.54 -12.52
C TYR A 83 2.20 -7.89 -12.36
N ASP A 84 2.90 -8.98 -12.68
CA ASP A 84 2.33 -10.32 -12.58
C ASP A 84 1.95 -10.65 -11.14
N THR A 85 2.79 -10.27 -10.19
CA THR A 85 2.52 -10.47 -8.77
C THR A 85 1.26 -9.72 -8.34
N CYS A 86 1.16 -8.46 -8.73
CA CYS A 86 -0.01 -7.63 -8.39
C CYS A 86 -1.28 -8.18 -9.03
N LYS A 87 -1.17 -8.63 -10.28
CA LYS A 87 -2.33 -9.17 -11.00
C LYS A 87 -2.81 -10.46 -10.36
N THR A 88 -1.89 -11.30 -9.91
CA THR A 88 -2.23 -12.52 -9.20
C THR A 88 -2.96 -12.21 -7.89
N LEU A 89 -2.45 -11.27 -7.12
CA LEU A 89 -3.07 -10.90 -5.85
C LEU A 89 -4.46 -10.30 -6.07
N GLU A 90 -4.61 -9.48 -7.10
CA GLU A 90 -5.92 -8.95 -7.46
C GLU A 90 -6.90 -10.09 -7.78
N SER A 91 -6.44 -11.07 -8.55
CA SER A 91 -7.28 -12.19 -8.99
C SER A 91 -7.79 -13.03 -7.83
N ILE A 92 -7.00 -13.19 -6.78
CA ILE A 92 -7.40 -14.04 -5.65
C ILE A 92 -8.20 -13.29 -4.59
N GLY A 93 -8.45 -12.01 -4.78
CA GLY A 93 -9.36 -11.29 -3.91
C GLY A 93 -8.73 -10.26 -2.99
N VAL A 94 -7.47 -9.91 -3.19
CA VAL A 94 -6.84 -8.83 -2.43
C VAL A 94 -7.47 -7.50 -2.85
N ASN A 95 -7.76 -6.65 -1.88
CA ASN A 95 -8.49 -5.40 -2.11
C ASN A 95 -7.60 -4.16 -2.09
N LEU A 96 -6.38 -4.29 -1.56
CA LEU A 96 -5.48 -3.15 -1.41
C LEU A 96 -4.04 -3.65 -1.45
N LEU A 97 -3.18 -2.93 -2.16
CA LEU A 97 -1.75 -3.21 -2.19
C LEU A 97 -0.98 -2.05 -1.59
N VAL A 98 -0.02 -2.35 -0.72
CA VAL A 98 0.94 -1.38 -0.22
C VAL A 98 2.29 -1.84 -0.73
N ILE A 99 2.97 -1.03 -1.54
CA ILE A 99 4.18 -1.44 -2.24
C ILE A 99 5.33 -0.49 -1.92
N ARG A 100 6.49 -1.07 -1.62
CA ARG A 100 7.74 -0.34 -1.52
C ARG A 100 8.77 -1.05 -2.40
N HIS A 101 9.33 -0.31 -3.35
CA HIS A 101 10.20 -0.90 -4.38
C HIS A 101 11.38 0.02 -4.64
N SER A 102 12.52 -0.58 -5.02
CA SER A 102 13.74 0.18 -5.29
C SER A 102 13.68 0.98 -6.60
N GLU A 103 12.80 0.59 -7.51
CA GLU A 103 12.68 1.27 -8.81
C GLU A 103 11.86 2.56 -8.66
N ASN A 104 12.36 3.66 -9.23
CA ASN A 104 11.62 4.92 -9.24
C ASN A 104 10.34 4.78 -10.06
N ALA A 105 9.24 5.31 -9.53
CA ALA A 105 7.94 5.32 -10.23
C ALA A 105 7.55 3.95 -10.76
N TYR A 106 7.80 2.89 -9.98
CA TYR A 106 7.44 1.52 -10.37
C TYR A 106 5.95 1.40 -10.72
N TYR A 107 5.13 2.25 -10.12
CA TYR A 107 3.67 2.21 -10.29
C TYR A 107 3.22 2.58 -11.70
N ASP A 108 4.09 3.21 -12.49
CA ASP A 108 3.76 3.50 -13.89
C ASP A 108 3.53 2.22 -14.71
N LYS A 109 4.06 1.10 -14.24
CA LYS A 109 3.90 -0.19 -14.90
C LYS A 109 2.66 -0.94 -14.45
N LEU A 110 1.88 -0.35 -13.55
CA LEU A 110 0.74 -1.01 -12.91
C LEU A 110 -0.60 -0.42 -13.31
N ASP A 111 -0.67 0.20 -14.49
CA ASP A 111 -1.88 0.89 -14.96
C ASP A 111 -3.10 -0.01 -15.05
N ASN A 112 -2.90 -1.30 -15.35
CA ASN A 112 -4.00 -2.24 -15.53
C ASN A 112 -4.41 -2.97 -14.25
N ILE A 113 -3.84 -2.57 -13.13
CA ILE A 113 -4.24 -3.11 -11.83
C ILE A 113 -5.44 -2.30 -11.35
N ASN A 114 -6.53 -2.98 -11.04
CA ASN A 114 -7.80 -2.35 -10.72
C ASN A 114 -8.05 -2.15 -9.24
N ILE A 115 -7.19 -2.67 -8.37
CA ILE A 115 -7.31 -2.43 -6.94
C ILE A 115 -6.41 -1.27 -6.54
N PRO A 116 -6.76 -0.54 -5.46
CA PRO A 116 -5.96 0.61 -5.01
C PRO A 116 -4.55 0.21 -4.62
N ILE A 117 -3.62 1.12 -4.90
CA ILE A 117 -2.21 0.94 -4.56
C ILE A 117 -1.75 2.14 -3.74
N ILE A 118 -1.10 1.86 -2.61
CA ILE A 118 -0.46 2.89 -1.81
C ILE A 118 1.04 2.71 -1.97
N ASN A 119 1.72 3.78 -2.36
CA ASN A 119 3.17 3.77 -2.51
C ASN A 119 3.82 3.99 -1.14
N GLY A 120 4.47 2.94 -0.62
CA GLY A 120 5.22 2.99 0.64
C GLY A 120 6.64 3.49 0.47
N GLY A 121 7.04 3.78 -0.76
CA GLY A 121 8.36 4.30 -1.10
C GLY A 121 8.87 3.70 -2.40
N ASP A 122 9.49 4.54 -3.24
CA ASP A 122 10.07 4.07 -4.50
C ASP A 122 11.42 4.75 -4.71
N GLY A 123 12.42 3.97 -5.03
CA GLY A 123 13.76 4.45 -5.35
C GLY A 123 14.23 5.62 -4.50
N SER A 124 14.60 6.73 -5.14
CA SER A 124 14.94 8.00 -4.49
C SER A 124 13.74 8.95 -4.44
N GLY A 125 12.64 8.57 -5.04
CA GLY A 125 11.40 9.33 -5.00
C GLY A 125 10.69 9.14 -3.69
N GLN A 126 9.83 9.56 -3.19
CA GLN A 126 9.31 9.35 -1.90
C GLN A 126 7.87 8.78 -1.94
#